data_c49b478f56745f9f366ff996d3a310cb
#
_entry.id   c49b478f56745f9f366ff996d3a310cb
#
_cell.length_a   1.000
_cell.length_b   1.000
_cell.length_c   1.000
_cell.angle_alpha   90.00
_cell.angle_beta   90.00
_cell.angle_gamma   90.00
#
_symmetry.space_group_name_H-M   'P 1'
#
loop_
_entity.id
_entity.type
_entity.pdbx_description
1 polymer ?
#
loop_
_entity_poly.entity_id
_entity_poly.type
_entity_poly.pdbx_seq_one_letter_code
_entity_poly.pdbx_strand_id
1 'polypeptide(L)'
;MIIFGIILFDMNQLPADKTVPISLLSSCFNNTSATYKFYWFLSILEALEKGHHQINKQGLFAGMVANAWYTINYFNLSFGKQDQLQRAIKQILSLENIAIDAKKEHIIAALSTTAQPETIKHLRYFDGEVPYRFLSPWFSSIKGSKQEIYKLSQDFSNDCLYAVNQHEVIINPKWINYLTENSGILKAFCYWHLCIYLQKHNPNVPDIANKLFKKPQRSGLFKQRKEFWDIVIHHTGPVKCIYTDTTLNLNQYAVEHFVPFAFVSHDLIWNLIPADKRFNSSKSDKLPIMHKHFDAYFEVQEVAMKTIFDLSPSNKLLQDYLTILPDLNALNSLNRETLKTRFRENIQPLITIAANNGFEYMKF
;
A
#
# COMPACT_ATOMS: atom_id res chain seq x y z
N MET A 1 41.98 -11.10 19.25
CA MET A 1 41.40 -10.09 18.35
C MET A 1 40.61 -10.87 17.28
N ILE A 2 39.33 -11.14 17.57
CA ILE A 2 38.47 -11.96 16.68
C ILE A 2 37.72 -10.92 15.84
N ILE A 3 38.05 -10.89 14.53
CA ILE A 3 37.35 -10.08 13.55
C ILE A 3 36.05 -10.81 13.22
N PHE A 4 34.94 -10.33 13.75
CA PHE A 4 33.61 -10.70 13.27
C PHE A 4 33.44 -10.13 11.86
N GLY A 5 33.66 -10.96 10.84
CA GLY A 5 33.23 -10.68 9.49
C GLY A 5 31.71 -10.64 9.49
N ILE A 6 31.12 -9.45 9.44
CA ILE A 6 29.72 -9.27 9.10
C ILE A 6 29.58 -9.72 7.64
N ILE A 7 29.09 -10.94 7.42
CA ILE A 7 28.57 -11.36 6.12
C ILE A 7 27.31 -10.48 5.93
N LEU A 8 27.49 -9.35 5.26
CA LEU A 8 26.37 -8.64 4.65
C LEU A 8 25.77 -9.61 3.63
N PHE A 9 24.71 -10.29 4.02
CA PHE A 9 23.84 -10.95 3.05
C PHE A 9 23.39 -9.85 2.10
N ASP A 10 23.87 -9.91 0.88
CA ASP A 10 23.44 -9.04 -0.20
C ASP A 10 21.98 -9.41 -0.50
N MET A 11 21.04 -8.72 0.17
CA MET A 11 19.60 -8.92 0.02
C MET A 11 19.10 -8.62 -1.39
N ASN A 12 20.00 -8.24 -2.29
CA ASN A 12 19.74 -7.99 -3.70
C ASN A 12 20.04 -9.19 -4.62
N GLN A 13 20.41 -10.35 -4.08
CA GLN A 13 20.69 -11.52 -4.91
C GLN A 13 19.45 -12.36 -5.16
N LEU A 14 19.04 -12.43 -6.42
CA LEU A 14 18.05 -13.40 -6.90
C LEU A 14 18.65 -14.83 -6.87
N PRO A 15 17.80 -15.89 -6.83
CA PRO A 15 18.27 -17.26 -6.91
C PRO A 15 19.21 -17.47 -8.09
N ALA A 16 20.37 -18.07 -7.83
CA ALA A 16 21.38 -18.31 -8.86
C ALA A 16 20.88 -19.34 -9.90
N ASP A 17 21.18 -19.08 -11.17
CA ASP A 17 20.98 -20.00 -12.28
C ASP A 17 22.14 -19.85 -13.26
N LYS A 18 22.53 -20.98 -13.89
CA LYS A 18 23.67 -21.01 -14.84
C LYS A 18 23.23 -20.82 -16.30
N THR A 19 21.94 -20.92 -16.56
CA THR A 19 21.39 -20.93 -17.94
C THR A 19 20.91 -19.55 -18.39
N VAL A 20 20.61 -18.66 -17.45
CA VAL A 20 20.08 -17.32 -17.71
C VAL A 20 20.86 -16.22 -16.98
N PRO A 21 21.01 -15.03 -17.58
CA PRO A 21 21.79 -13.94 -17.00
C PRO A 21 21.00 -13.19 -15.91
N ILE A 22 20.91 -13.77 -14.70
CA ILE A 22 20.15 -13.23 -13.55
C ILE A 22 20.55 -11.80 -13.19
N SER A 23 21.83 -11.45 -13.33
CA SER A 23 22.32 -10.08 -13.05
C SER A 23 21.68 -9.02 -13.94
N LEU A 24 21.33 -9.36 -15.18
CA LEU A 24 20.60 -8.43 -16.08
C LEU A 24 19.15 -8.24 -15.62
N LEU A 25 18.49 -9.30 -15.15
CA LEU A 25 17.15 -9.21 -14.57
C LEU A 25 17.15 -8.33 -13.32
N SER A 26 18.05 -8.56 -12.37
CA SER A 26 18.13 -7.74 -11.14
C SER A 26 18.42 -6.27 -11.46
N SER A 27 19.27 -5.99 -12.46
CA SER A 27 19.61 -4.62 -12.85
C SER A 27 18.46 -3.82 -13.46
N CYS A 28 17.35 -4.47 -13.88
CA CYS A 28 16.14 -3.78 -14.33
C CYS A 28 15.57 -2.83 -13.27
N PHE A 29 15.85 -3.08 -11.99
CA PHE A 29 15.28 -2.37 -10.85
C PHE A 29 16.23 -1.36 -10.19
N ASN A 30 17.50 -1.30 -10.60
CA ASN A 30 18.52 -0.45 -9.97
C ASN A 30 18.26 1.05 -10.16
N ASN A 31 17.79 1.47 -11.33
CA ASN A 31 17.56 2.87 -11.66
C ASN A 31 16.16 3.03 -12.25
N THR A 32 15.18 3.26 -11.38
CA THR A 32 13.79 3.43 -11.77
C THR A 32 13.32 4.86 -11.54
N SER A 33 12.79 5.49 -12.59
CA SER A 33 12.20 6.84 -12.55
C SER A 33 10.67 6.81 -12.42
N ALA A 34 10.06 5.64 -12.61
CA ALA A 34 8.62 5.39 -12.52
C ALA A 34 8.34 3.95 -12.09
N THR A 35 7.11 3.69 -11.66
CA THR A 35 6.71 2.36 -11.14
C THR A 35 6.49 1.32 -12.25
N TYR A 36 6.55 1.68 -13.52
CA TYR A 36 6.14 0.84 -14.64
C TYR A 36 6.82 -0.52 -14.68
N LYS A 37 8.17 -0.58 -14.49
CA LYS A 37 8.94 -1.81 -14.54
C LYS A 37 8.50 -2.82 -13.48
N PHE A 38 8.14 -2.34 -12.28
CA PHE A 38 7.67 -3.19 -11.19
C PHE A 38 6.35 -3.87 -11.56
N TYR A 39 5.35 -3.07 -11.92
CA TYR A 39 4.02 -3.57 -12.24
C TYR A 39 3.99 -4.40 -13.53
N TRP A 40 4.85 -4.07 -14.50
CA TRP A 40 5.06 -4.87 -15.69
C TRP A 40 5.59 -6.26 -15.38
N PHE A 41 6.66 -6.35 -14.58
CA PHE A 41 7.24 -7.62 -14.21
C PHE A 41 6.30 -8.48 -13.36
N LEU A 42 5.58 -7.88 -12.41
CA LEU A 42 4.54 -8.57 -11.66
C LEU A 42 3.46 -9.15 -12.58
N SER A 43 3.02 -8.41 -13.60
CA SER A 43 2.02 -8.88 -14.55
C SER A 43 2.54 -10.03 -15.43
N ILE A 44 3.81 -10.02 -15.80
CA ILE A 44 4.45 -11.13 -16.51
C ILE A 44 4.50 -12.38 -15.63
N LEU A 45 4.96 -12.27 -14.37
CA LEU A 45 5.02 -13.41 -13.45
C LEU A 45 3.63 -14.03 -13.22
N GLU A 46 2.61 -13.20 -13.07
CA GLU A 46 1.22 -13.66 -12.89
C GLU A 46 0.63 -14.33 -14.13
N ALA A 47 1.03 -13.91 -15.31
CA ALA A 47 0.65 -14.57 -16.56
C ALA A 47 1.34 -15.93 -16.70
N LEU A 48 2.63 -16.01 -16.34
CA LEU A 48 3.39 -17.28 -16.35
C LEU A 48 2.83 -18.30 -15.34
N GLU A 49 2.41 -17.87 -14.15
CA GLU A 49 1.76 -18.75 -13.16
C GLU A 49 0.44 -19.37 -13.70
N LYS A 50 -0.19 -18.71 -14.68
CA LYS A 50 -1.37 -19.22 -15.38
C LYS A 50 -1.00 -20.06 -16.63
N GLY A 51 0.29 -20.29 -16.86
CA GLY A 51 0.79 -21.06 -17.99
C GLY A 51 0.85 -20.30 -19.32
N HIS A 52 0.73 -18.97 -19.30
CA HIS A 52 0.81 -18.16 -20.52
C HIS A 52 2.25 -17.76 -20.82
N HIS A 53 2.81 -18.31 -21.93
CA HIS A 53 4.16 -17.97 -22.40
C HIS A 53 4.15 -16.95 -23.55
N GLN A 54 3.05 -16.82 -24.25
CA GLN A 54 2.72 -15.80 -25.24
C GLN A 54 1.61 -14.93 -24.66
N ILE A 55 1.90 -13.68 -24.38
CA ILE A 55 1.07 -12.84 -23.52
C ILE A 55 0.67 -11.58 -24.25
N ASN A 56 -0.64 -11.35 -24.40
CA ASN A 56 -1.16 -10.14 -24.99
C ASN A 56 -0.79 -8.91 -24.13
N LYS A 57 -0.27 -7.84 -24.77
CA LYS A 57 0.16 -6.62 -24.06
C LYS A 57 -0.99 -5.89 -23.37
N GLN A 58 -2.19 -5.87 -23.96
CA GLN A 58 -3.34 -5.23 -23.30
C GLN A 58 -3.65 -5.92 -21.98
N GLY A 59 -3.58 -7.26 -21.93
CA GLY A 59 -3.73 -8.02 -20.70
C GLY A 59 -2.63 -7.70 -19.66
N LEU A 60 -1.38 -7.51 -20.11
CA LEU A 60 -0.28 -7.10 -19.24
C LEU A 60 -0.50 -5.68 -18.70
N PHE A 61 -0.93 -4.73 -19.52
CA PHE A 61 -1.24 -3.37 -19.07
C PHE A 61 -2.44 -3.35 -18.12
N ALA A 62 -3.46 -4.15 -18.37
CA ALA A 62 -4.58 -4.37 -17.43
C ALA A 62 -4.08 -4.93 -16.10
N GLY A 63 -3.14 -5.86 -16.13
CA GLY A 63 -2.47 -6.41 -14.94
C GLY A 63 -1.69 -5.35 -14.17
N MET A 64 -0.95 -4.46 -14.86
CA MET A 64 -0.24 -3.33 -14.22
C MET A 64 -1.21 -2.42 -13.46
N VAL A 65 -2.33 -2.04 -14.10
CA VAL A 65 -3.37 -1.22 -13.47
C VAL A 65 -3.98 -1.93 -12.27
N ALA A 66 -4.33 -3.20 -12.41
CA ALA A 66 -4.95 -3.98 -11.34
C ALA A 66 -4.02 -4.20 -10.14
N ASN A 67 -2.71 -4.41 -10.38
CA ASN A 67 -1.69 -4.52 -9.33
C ASN A 67 -1.50 -3.21 -8.55
N ALA A 68 -1.64 -2.06 -9.20
CA ALA A 68 -1.49 -0.75 -8.59
C ALA A 68 -2.80 -0.17 -8.04
N TRP A 69 -3.95 -0.82 -8.27
CA TRP A 69 -5.29 -0.28 -8.05
C TRP A 69 -5.54 0.22 -6.64
N TYR A 70 -5.32 -0.63 -5.64
CA TYR A 70 -5.54 -0.27 -4.24
C TYR A 70 -4.52 0.74 -3.72
N THR A 71 -3.27 0.60 -4.16
CA THR A 71 -2.19 1.52 -3.80
C THR A 71 -2.55 2.97 -4.15
N ILE A 72 -3.21 3.18 -5.29
CA ILE A 72 -3.62 4.50 -5.77
C ILE A 72 -4.99 4.91 -5.24
N ASN A 73 -6.02 4.05 -5.42
CA ASN A 73 -7.40 4.47 -5.22
C ASN A 73 -7.88 4.34 -3.77
N TYR A 74 -7.29 3.42 -3.00
CA TYR A 74 -7.65 3.20 -1.61
C TYR A 74 -6.64 3.86 -0.64
N PHE A 75 -5.35 3.62 -0.85
CA PHE A 75 -4.31 4.14 0.04
C PHE A 75 -3.79 5.54 -0.35
N ASN A 76 -4.17 6.06 -1.50
CA ASN A 76 -3.77 7.37 -2.02
C ASN A 76 -2.24 7.61 -2.01
N LEU A 77 -1.42 6.57 -2.27
CA LEU A 77 0.02 6.73 -2.35
C LEU A 77 0.42 7.51 -3.61
N SER A 78 1.44 8.36 -3.46
CA SER A 78 2.05 9.06 -4.58
C SER A 78 3.08 8.17 -5.27
N PHE A 79 3.00 8.07 -6.59
CA PHE A 79 4.02 7.42 -7.43
C PHE A 79 5.08 8.41 -7.94
N GLY A 80 4.95 9.68 -7.56
CA GLY A 80 5.80 10.77 -8.04
C GLY A 80 5.22 11.49 -9.27
N LYS A 81 5.67 12.73 -9.48
CA LYS A 81 5.10 13.63 -10.51
C LYS A 81 5.25 13.12 -11.95
N GLN A 82 6.27 12.32 -12.22
CA GLN A 82 6.58 11.84 -13.58
C GLN A 82 5.84 10.53 -13.92
N ASP A 83 5.28 9.85 -12.92
CA ASP A 83 4.61 8.58 -13.11
C ASP A 83 3.19 8.76 -13.63
N GLN A 84 2.95 8.35 -14.89
CA GLN A 84 1.65 8.46 -15.53
C GLN A 84 0.69 7.32 -15.14
N LEU A 85 1.18 6.24 -14.49
CA LEU A 85 0.32 5.12 -14.09
C LEU A 85 -0.69 5.58 -13.03
N GLN A 86 -0.28 6.42 -12.09
CA GLN A 86 -1.19 7.01 -11.10
C GLN A 86 -2.31 7.82 -11.78
N ARG A 87 -1.96 8.66 -12.77
CA ARG A 87 -2.94 9.45 -13.52
C ARG A 87 -3.88 8.56 -14.31
N ALA A 88 -3.34 7.57 -15.02
CA ALA A 88 -4.13 6.62 -15.80
C ALA A 88 -5.14 5.87 -14.92
N ILE A 89 -4.71 5.34 -13.75
CA ILE A 89 -5.59 4.61 -12.83
C ILE A 89 -6.73 5.48 -12.33
N LYS A 90 -6.46 6.73 -11.92
CA LYS A 90 -7.51 7.65 -11.46
C LYS A 90 -8.54 7.98 -12.56
N GLN A 91 -8.10 8.09 -13.80
CA GLN A 91 -8.99 8.32 -14.93
C GLN A 91 -9.79 7.05 -15.30
N ILE A 92 -9.15 5.90 -15.35
CA ILE A 92 -9.79 4.59 -15.61
C ILE A 92 -10.86 4.27 -14.55
N LEU A 93 -10.64 4.60 -13.28
CA LEU A 93 -11.64 4.45 -12.22
C LEU A 93 -12.99 5.08 -12.62
N SER A 94 -12.95 6.32 -13.13
CA SER A 94 -14.14 7.06 -13.53
C SER A 94 -14.69 6.62 -14.90
N LEU A 95 -13.81 6.32 -15.86
CA LEU A 95 -14.21 5.94 -17.23
C LEU A 95 -14.90 4.58 -17.28
N GLU A 96 -14.41 3.62 -16.50
CA GLU A 96 -14.92 2.24 -16.47
C GLU A 96 -15.91 2.00 -15.33
N ASN A 97 -16.14 2.99 -14.48
CA ASN A 97 -17.00 2.87 -13.30
C ASN A 97 -16.69 1.64 -12.43
N ILE A 98 -15.39 1.33 -12.28
CA ILE A 98 -14.93 0.20 -11.48
C ILE A 98 -14.87 0.63 -10.01
N ALA A 99 -15.45 -0.16 -9.09
CA ALA A 99 -15.40 0.14 -7.67
C ALA A 99 -13.96 0.12 -7.11
N ILE A 100 -13.68 0.97 -6.12
CA ILE A 100 -12.35 1.03 -5.49
C ILE A 100 -11.96 -0.31 -4.87
N ASP A 101 -12.93 -1.03 -4.30
CA ASP A 101 -12.75 -2.34 -3.67
C ASP A 101 -12.95 -3.53 -4.62
N ALA A 102 -13.06 -3.28 -5.93
CA ALA A 102 -13.23 -4.33 -6.93
C ALA A 102 -12.12 -5.38 -6.84
N LYS A 103 -12.46 -6.65 -7.05
CA LYS A 103 -11.48 -7.74 -7.08
C LYS A 103 -10.53 -7.55 -8.26
N LYS A 104 -9.26 -7.89 -8.07
CA LYS A 104 -8.20 -7.78 -9.08
C LYS A 104 -8.57 -8.47 -10.40
N GLU A 105 -9.13 -9.66 -10.32
CA GLU A 105 -9.56 -10.44 -11.48
C GLU A 105 -10.64 -9.72 -12.29
N HIS A 106 -11.56 -9.05 -11.60
CA HIS A 106 -12.59 -8.24 -12.25
C HIS A 106 -12.01 -7.03 -12.98
N ILE A 107 -11.05 -6.33 -12.34
CA ILE A 107 -10.35 -5.19 -12.96
C ILE A 107 -9.62 -5.65 -14.23
N ILE A 108 -8.85 -6.76 -14.14
CA ILE A 108 -8.12 -7.30 -15.29
C ILE A 108 -9.08 -7.69 -16.42
N ALA A 109 -10.18 -8.39 -16.11
CA ALA A 109 -11.15 -8.82 -17.10
C ALA A 109 -11.79 -7.61 -17.81
N ALA A 110 -12.25 -6.62 -17.05
CA ALA A 110 -12.86 -5.41 -17.61
C ALA A 110 -11.89 -4.66 -18.53
N LEU A 111 -10.65 -4.45 -18.11
CA LEU A 111 -9.66 -3.67 -18.88
C LEU A 111 -9.07 -4.44 -20.06
N SER A 112 -9.01 -5.77 -19.98
CA SER A 112 -8.51 -6.60 -21.11
C SER A 112 -9.47 -6.60 -22.29
N THR A 113 -10.76 -6.38 -22.07
CA THR A 113 -11.82 -6.42 -23.09
C THR A 113 -12.51 -5.08 -23.31
N THR A 114 -12.04 -4.01 -22.66
CA THR A 114 -12.67 -2.68 -22.77
C THR A 114 -12.70 -2.19 -24.22
N ALA A 115 -13.84 -1.60 -24.60
CA ALA A 115 -14.01 -0.87 -25.85
C ALA A 115 -13.94 0.67 -25.64
N GLN A 116 -13.74 1.15 -24.39
CA GLN A 116 -13.67 2.57 -24.08
C GLN A 116 -12.40 3.20 -24.66
N PRO A 117 -12.50 4.14 -25.64
CA PRO A 117 -11.34 4.64 -26.38
C PRO A 117 -10.28 5.32 -25.47
N GLU A 118 -10.71 6.10 -24.50
CA GLU A 118 -9.78 6.79 -23.59
C GLU A 118 -9.07 5.79 -22.65
N THR A 119 -9.75 4.76 -22.17
CA THR A 119 -9.11 3.68 -21.40
C THR A 119 -8.06 2.96 -22.24
N ILE A 120 -8.40 2.60 -23.50
CA ILE A 120 -7.46 1.97 -24.42
C ILE A 120 -6.24 2.86 -24.65
N LYS A 121 -6.43 4.15 -24.81
CA LYS A 121 -5.34 5.14 -24.98
C LYS A 121 -4.44 5.19 -23.75
N HIS A 122 -5.00 5.17 -22.53
CA HIS A 122 -4.22 5.12 -21.29
C HIS A 122 -3.39 3.83 -21.19
N LEU A 123 -3.96 2.68 -21.52
CA LEU A 123 -3.24 1.42 -21.50
C LEU A 123 -2.13 1.38 -22.57
N ARG A 124 -2.42 1.82 -23.80
CA ARG A 124 -1.43 1.88 -24.90
C ARG A 124 -0.28 2.84 -24.66
N TYR A 125 -0.45 3.84 -23.81
CA TYR A 125 0.66 4.73 -23.43
C TYR A 125 1.86 3.92 -22.92
N PHE A 126 1.62 2.88 -22.13
CA PHE A 126 2.69 2.06 -21.56
C PHE A 126 3.44 1.23 -22.60
N ASP A 127 2.86 0.97 -23.79
CA ASP A 127 3.56 0.28 -24.88
C ASP A 127 4.76 1.10 -25.41
N GLY A 128 4.65 2.43 -25.35
CA GLY A 128 5.73 3.35 -25.68
C GLY A 128 6.82 3.43 -24.61
N GLU A 129 6.59 2.92 -23.41
CA GLU A 129 7.44 3.17 -22.26
C GLU A 129 8.07 1.91 -21.65
N VAL A 130 7.33 0.80 -21.53
CA VAL A 130 7.72 -0.28 -20.62
C VAL A 130 8.38 -1.47 -21.32
N PRO A 131 7.79 -2.10 -22.36
CA PRO A 131 8.27 -3.39 -22.84
C PRO A 131 9.74 -3.39 -23.24
N TYR A 132 10.17 -2.37 -24.01
CA TYR A 132 11.55 -2.29 -24.46
C TYR A 132 12.52 -1.75 -23.38
N ARG A 133 12.06 -0.82 -22.52
CA ARG A 133 12.90 -0.26 -21.44
C ARG A 133 13.18 -1.29 -20.35
N PHE A 134 12.31 -2.27 -20.17
CA PHE A 134 12.58 -3.39 -19.26
C PHE A 134 13.73 -4.25 -19.79
N LEU A 135 13.84 -4.43 -21.10
CA LEU A 135 14.92 -5.18 -21.74
C LEU A 135 16.22 -4.40 -21.89
N SER A 136 16.25 -3.13 -21.54
CA SER A 136 17.45 -2.28 -21.73
C SER A 136 18.75 -2.84 -21.12
N PRO A 137 18.77 -3.61 -20.01
CA PRO A 137 20.00 -4.20 -19.52
C PRO A 137 20.65 -5.21 -20.48
N TRP A 138 19.87 -5.97 -21.25
CA TRP A 138 20.39 -6.89 -22.26
C TRP A 138 20.97 -6.19 -23.50
N PHE A 139 20.53 -4.95 -23.72
CA PHE A 139 20.87 -4.16 -24.92
C PHE A 139 21.50 -2.81 -24.57
N SER A 140 22.37 -2.78 -23.56
CA SER A 140 22.98 -1.57 -23.03
C SER A 140 23.81 -0.79 -24.08
N SER A 141 24.38 -1.48 -25.06
CA SER A 141 25.20 -0.90 -26.13
C SER A 141 24.43 -0.02 -27.11
N ILE A 142 23.12 -0.23 -27.29
CA ILE A 142 22.30 0.49 -28.27
C ILE A 142 21.56 1.69 -27.68
N LYS A 143 21.95 2.17 -26.51
CA LYS A 143 21.44 3.41 -25.87
C LYS A 143 19.91 3.56 -25.89
N GLY A 144 19.16 2.45 -25.79
CA GLY A 144 17.73 2.45 -25.60
C GLY A 144 16.89 2.75 -26.87
N SER A 145 17.42 2.53 -28.07
CA SER A 145 16.63 2.56 -29.30
C SER A 145 15.49 1.52 -29.24
N LYS A 146 14.24 2.01 -29.19
CA LYS A 146 13.05 1.16 -29.11
C LYS A 146 13.00 0.18 -30.29
N GLN A 147 13.22 0.66 -31.51
CA GLN A 147 13.11 -0.12 -32.73
C GLN A 147 14.16 -1.23 -32.79
N GLU A 148 15.41 -0.93 -32.39
CA GLU A 148 16.48 -1.91 -32.34
C GLU A 148 16.24 -2.97 -31.28
N ILE A 149 15.77 -2.59 -30.07
CA ILE A 149 15.42 -3.55 -29.03
C ILE A 149 14.29 -4.48 -29.50
N TYR A 150 13.27 -3.95 -30.17
CA TYR A 150 12.20 -4.78 -30.76
C TYR A 150 12.77 -5.81 -31.75
N LYS A 151 13.68 -5.38 -32.64
CA LYS A 151 14.32 -6.26 -33.63
C LYS A 151 15.22 -7.30 -32.96
N LEU A 152 16.11 -6.89 -32.04
CA LEU A 152 17.06 -7.76 -31.40
C LEU A 152 16.38 -8.74 -30.43
N SER A 153 15.26 -8.36 -29.79
CA SER A 153 14.53 -9.23 -28.89
C SER A 153 13.91 -10.45 -29.59
N GLN A 154 13.85 -10.47 -30.92
CA GLN A 154 13.36 -11.64 -31.67
C GLN A 154 14.39 -12.80 -31.71
N ASP A 155 15.66 -12.51 -31.46
CA ASP A 155 16.73 -13.50 -31.39
C ASP A 155 17.03 -13.89 -29.95
N PHE A 156 16.59 -15.05 -29.51
CA PHE A 156 16.83 -15.55 -28.17
C PHE A 156 18.26 -16.02 -27.87
N SER A 157 19.16 -15.98 -28.86
CA SER A 157 20.60 -16.23 -28.62
C SER A 157 21.24 -15.15 -27.73
N ASN A 158 20.63 -13.97 -27.62
CA ASN A 158 21.04 -12.88 -26.73
C ASN A 158 20.57 -13.06 -25.27
N ASP A 159 19.89 -14.15 -24.95
CA ASP A 159 19.36 -14.51 -23.64
C ASP A 159 18.41 -13.45 -23.01
N CYS A 160 17.79 -12.56 -23.78
CA CYS A 160 16.82 -11.61 -23.25
C CYS A 160 15.57 -12.31 -22.72
N LEU A 161 14.85 -11.63 -21.82
CA LEU A 161 13.73 -12.21 -21.08
C LEU A 161 12.56 -12.59 -21.97
N TYR A 162 12.27 -11.78 -22.99
CA TYR A 162 11.15 -11.99 -23.92
C TYR A 162 11.39 -11.29 -25.26
N ALA A 163 10.75 -11.77 -26.31
CA ALA A 163 10.58 -11.05 -27.56
C ALA A 163 9.39 -10.08 -27.48
N VAL A 164 9.56 -8.86 -28.01
CA VAL A 164 8.51 -7.83 -28.03
C VAL A 164 7.91 -7.78 -29.43
N ASN A 165 6.63 -8.11 -29.58
CA ASN A 165 5.86 -7.98 -30.81
C ASN A 165 4.89 -6.79 -30.73
N GLN A 166 4.17 -6.53 -31.81
CA GLN A 166 3.22 -5.41 -31.88
C GLN A 166 2.11 -5.52 -30.82
N HIS A 167 1.56 -6.72 -30.59
CA HIS A 167 0.41 -6.94 -29.71
C HIS A 167 0.69 -7.82 -28.51
N GLU A 168 1.86 -8.44 -28.44
CA GLU A 168 2.20 -9.44 -27.45
C GLU A 168 3.68 -9.44 -27.07
N VAL A 169 4.01 -10.13 -26.02
CA VAL A 169 5.36 -10.55 -25.68
C VAL A 169 5.42 -12.07 -25.65
N ILE A 170 6.52 -12.64 -26.12
CA ILE A 170 6.80 -14.08 -26.09
C ILE A 170 7.96 -14.31 -25.15
N ILE A 171 7.71 -15.04 -24.07
CA ILE A 171 8.75 -15.34 -23.08
C ILE A 171 9.81 -16.26 -23.70
N ASN A 172 11.06 -15.92 -23.52
CA ASN A 172 12.17 -16.75 -23.96
C ASN A 172 12.11 -18.12 -23.23
N PRO A 173 12.06 -19.25 -23.97
CA PRO A 173 11.95 -20.58 -23.37
C PRO A 173 12.99 -20.89 -22.28
N LYS A 174 14.20 -20.34 -22.38
CA LYS A 174 15.26 -20.51 -21.37
C LYS A 174 14.86 -19.93 -20.00
N TRP A 175 14.01 -18.90 -19.98
CA TRP A 175 13.60 -18.22 -18.76
C TRP A 175 12.37 -18.84 -18.07
N ILE A 176 11.58 -19.65 -18.80
CA ILE A 176 10.26 -20.12 -18.32
C ILE A 176 10.41 -20.86 -16.99
N ASN A 177 11.28 -21.88 -16.92
CA ASN A 177 11.46 -22.67 -15.71
C ASN A 177 11.95 -21.80 -14.55
N TYR A 178 12.98 -20.98 -14.77
CA TYR A 178 13.50 -20.09 -13.75
C TYR A 178 12.42 -19.14 -13.19
N LEU A 179 11.66 -18.48 -14.05
CA LEU A 179 10.60 -17.53 -13.65
C LEU A 179 9.47 -18.23 -12.91
N THR A 180 9.09 -19.44 -13.33
CA THR A 180 7.97 -20.17 -12.73
C THR A 180 8.37 -20.75 -11.37
N GLU A 181 9.50 -21.41 -11.27
CA GLU A 181 9.98 -22.03 -10.04
C GLU A 181 10.32 -20.99 -8.95
N ASN A 182 10.82 -19.83 -9.36
CA ASN A 182 11.22 -18.76 -8.45
C ASN A 182 10.18 -17.61 -8.34
N SER A 183 8.96 -17.77 -8.89
CA SER A 183 7.97 -16.69 -8.99
C SER A 183 7.72 -15.98 -7.66
N GLY A 184 7.59 -16.73 -6.55
CA GLY A 184 7.38 -16.16 -5.22
C GLY A 184 8.52 -15.24 -4.77
N ILE A 185 9.79 -15.67 -4.96
CA ILE A 185 10.99 -14.89 -4.60
C ILE A 185 11.12 -13.68 -5.53
N LEU A 186 10.86 -13.85 -6.82
CA LEU A 186 10.93 -12.77 -7.81
C LEU A 186 9.88 -11.68 -7.54
N LYS A 187 8.67 -12.07 -7.15
CA LYS A 187 7.64 -11.13 -6.71
C LYS A 187 8.08 -10.39 -5.44
N ALA A 188 8.59 -11.10 -4.43
CA ALA A 188 9.06 -10.48 -3.20
C ALA A 188 10.20 -9.47 -3.47
N PHE A 189 11.15 -9.82 -4.34
CA PHE A 189 12.22 -8.93 -4.79
C PHE A 189 11.66 -7.68 -5.50
N CYS A 190 10.73 -7.86 -6.42
CA CYS A 190 10.07 -6.76 -7.13
C CYS A 190 9.33 -5.83 -6.17
N TYR A 191 8.56 -6.38 -5.22
CA TYR A 191 7.85 -5.61 -4.21
C TYR A 191 8.80 -4.89 -3.25
N TRP A 192 9.92 -5.47 -2.89
CA TRP A 192 10.95 -4.81 -2.08
C TRP A 192 11.44 -3.53 -2.74
N HIS A 193 11.84 -3.60 -4.01
CA HIS A 193 12.28 -2.44 -4.77
C HIS A 193 11.15 -1.40 -4.97
N LEU A 194 9.93 -1.85 -5.21
CA LEU A 194 8.75 -0.99 -5.29
C LEU A 194 8.48 -0.29 -3.96
N CYS A 195 8.60 -1.00 -2.84
CA CYS A 195 8.42 -0.45 -1.50
C CYS A 195 9.43 0.68 -1.22
N ILE A 196 10.72 0.44 -1.51
CA ILE A 196 11.78 1.46 -1.38
C ILE A 196 11.48 2.67 -2.27
N TYR A 197 11.09 2.44 -3.52
CA TYR A 197 10.71 3.50 -4.44
C TYR A 197 9.56 4.35 -3.89
N LEU A 198 8.49 3.70 -3.44
CA LEU A 198 7.32 4.39 -2.91
C LEU A 198 7.60 5.07 -1.56
N GLN A 199 8.41 4.48 -0.68
CA GLN A 199 8.83 5.11 0.57
C GLN A 199 9.55 6.45 0.30
N LYS A 200 10.39 6.51 -0.72
CA LYS A 200 11.06 7.75 -1.15
C LYS A 200 10.07 8.83 -1.61
N HIS A 201 8.97 8.45 -2.24
CA HIS A 201 7.93 9.37 -2.72
C HIS A 201 6.84 9.68 -1.67
N ASN A 202 6.81 8.91 -0.59
CA ASN A 202 5.85 9.03 0.52
C ASN A 202 6.59 8.92 1.87
N PRO A 203 7.56 9.81 2.17
CA PRO A 203 8.48 9.62 3.30
C PRO A 203 7.79 9.59 4.67
N ASN A 204 6.63 10.22 4.79
CA ASN A 204 5.89 10.35 6.05
C ASN A 204 4.58 9.53 6.06
N VAL A 205 4.35 8.69 5.06
CA VAL A 205 3.18 7.80 5.06
C VAL A 205 3.55 6.51 5.79
N PRO A 206 2.81 6.12 6.83
CA PRO A 206 3.10 4.90 7.56
C PRO A 206 2.79 3.65 6.75
N ASP A 207 3.53 2.58 7.03
CA ASP A 207 3.26 1.21 6.60
C ASP A 207 3.10 1.00 5.09
N ILE A 208 4.03 1.57 4.30
CA ILE A 208 4.03 1.42 2.83
C ILE A 208 4.01 -0.06 2.41
N ALA A 209 4.76 -0.93 3.09
CA ALA A 209 4.84 -2.35 2.74
C ALA A 209 3.46 -3.02 2.74
N ASN A 210 2.68 -2.87 3.81
CA ASN A 210 1.35 -3.47 3.90
C ASN A 210 0.35 -2.89 2.88
N LYS A 211 0.54 -1.64 2.45
CA LYS A 211 -0.27 -1.00 1.40
C LYS A 211 -0.04 -1.56 0.00
N LEU A 212 1.05 -2.33 -0.19
CA LEU A 212 1.36 -3.01 -1.45
C LEU A 212 0.87 -4.45 -1.50
N PHE A 213 0.95 -5.17 -0.37
CA PHE A 213 0.76 -6.62 -0.34
C PHE A 213 -0.67 -7.05 -0.04
N LYS A 214 -1.46 -6.21 0.61
CA LYS A 214 -2.76 -6.63 1.11
C LYS A 214 -3.89 -5.85 0.45
N LYS A 215 -4.88 -6.59 -0.05
CA LYS A 215 -6.21 -6.03 -0.21
C LYS A 215 -6.61 -5.44 1.15
N PRO A 216 -7.18 -4.20 1.18
CA PRO A 216 -7.65 -3.62 2.43
C PRO A 216 -8.67 -4.57 3.09
N GLN A 217 -8.23 -5.33 4.06
CA GLN A 217 -9.10 -6.11 4.93
C GLN A 217 -9.14 -5.38 6.25
N ARG A 218 -10.27 -4.74 6.53
CA ARG A 218 -10.53 -4.27 7.90
C ARG A 218 -10.65 -5.52 8.77
N SER A 219 -9.71 -5.72 9.69
CA SER A 219 -9.90 -6.68 10.76
C SER A 219 -11.12 -6.23 11.57
N GLY A 220 -11.97 -7.18 11.96
CA GLY A 220 -13.00 -6.85 12.94
C GLY A 220 -12.28 -6.42 14.24
N LEU A 221 -12.47 -5.18 14.67
CA LEU A 221 -11.86 -4.60 15.89
C LEU A 221 -12.44 -5.24 17.19
N PHE A 222 -12.69 -6.55 17.13
CA PHE A 222 -13.32 -7.28 18.22
C PHE A 222 -12.47 -7.29 19.48
N LYS A 223 -11.14 -7.47 19.32
CA LYS A 223 -10.19 -7.46 20.43
C LYS A 223 -10.16 -6.09 21.11
N GLN A 224 -9.97 -5.02 20.34
CA GLN A 224 -9.93 -3.65 20.84
C GLN A 224 -11.25 -3.26 21.52
N ARG A 225 -12.36 -3.74 20.97
CA ARG A 225 -13.67 -3.55 21.59
C ARG A 225 -13.78 -4.30 22.92
N LYS A 226 -13.55 -5.62 22.96
CA LYS A 226 -13.80 -6.48 24.11
C LYS A 226 -12.77 -6.30 25.23
N GLU A 227 -11.49 -6.23 24.88
CA GLU A 227 -10.39 -6.18 25.85
C GLU A 227 -10.03 -4.75 26.28
N PHE A 228 -10.66 -3.74 25.70
CA PHE A 228 -10.40 -2.35 26.04
C PHE A 228 -11.69 -1.53 26.19
N TRP A 229 -12.41 -1.23 25.13
CA TRP A 229 -13.53 -0.28 25.18
C TRP A 229 -14.75 -0.78 25.95
N ASP A 230 -15.10 -2.07 25.90
CA ASP A 230 -16.19 -2.63 26.71
C ASP A 230 -15.85 -2.53 28.21
N ILE A 231 -14.58 -2.71 28.61
CA ILE A 231 -14.12 -2.54 29.99
C ILE A 231 -14.24 -1.08 30.44
N VAL A 232 -13.78 -0.14 29.60
CA VAL A 232 -13.89 1.30 29.88
C VAL A 232 -15.35 1.68 30.11
N ILE A 233 -16.23 1.38 29.15
CA ILE A 233 -17.65 1.77 29.22
C ILE A 233 -18.37 1.06 30.40
N HIS A 234 -18.00 -0.16 30.72
CA HIS A 234 -18.55 -0.85 31.89
C HIS A 234 -18.18 -0.15 33.20
N HIS A 235 -16.96 0.35 33.31
CA HIS A 235 -16.44 0.97 34.53
C HIS A 235 -16.83 2.45 34.69
N THR A 236 -16.75 3.21 33.60
CA THR A 236 -17.01 4.67 33.62
C THR A 236 -18.45 5.05 33.34
N GLY A 237 -19.27 4.08 32.89
CA GLY A 237 -20.61 4.36 32.36
C GLY A 237 -20.61 4.73 30.87
N PRO A 238 -21.78 5.07 30.32
CA PRO A 238 -21.92 5.44 28.91
C PRO A 238 -21.03 6.63 28.54
N VAL A 239 -20.43 6.55 27.33
CA VAL A 239 -19.62 7.64 26.77
C VAL A 239 -20.38 8.38 25.67
N LYS A 240 -20.01 9.61 25.36
CA LYS A 240 -20.58 10.37 24.24
C LYS A 240 -19.77 10.15 22.97
N CYS A 241 -20.46 9.99 21.85
CA CYS A 241 -19.84 10.02 20.53
C CYS A 241 -19.28 11.41 20.26
N ILE A 242 -17.99 11.54 20.01
CA ILE A 242 -17.32 12.82 19.78
C ILE A 242 -17.81 13.57 18.52
N TYR A 243 -18.52 12.88 17.64
CA TYR A 243 -19.01 13.42 16.37
C TYR A 243 -20.48 13.81 16.39
N THR A 244 -21.32 13.07 17.14
CA THR A 244 -22.78 13.20 17.08
C THR A 244 -23.39 13.55 18.44
N ASP A 245 -22.59 13.62 19.50
CA ASP A 245 -23.02 13.79 20.90
C ASP A 245 -24.01 12.70 21.41
N THR A 246 -24.22 11.65 20.62
CA THR A 246 -25.07 10.52 20.98
C THR A 246 -24.46 9.74 22.15
N THR A 247 -25.27 9.36 23.13
CA THR A 247 -24.85 8.51 24.24
C THR A 247 -24.64 7.08 23.76
N LEU A 248 -23.45 6.53 23.98
CA LEU A 248 -23.02 5.20 23.57
C LEU A 248 -23.02 4.27 24.77
N ASN A 249 -23.93 3.29 24.75
CA ASN A 249 -24.01 2.24 25.76
C ASN A 249 -23.20 1.02 25.36
N LEU A 250 -22.90 0.18 26.34
CA LEU A 250 -22.27 -1.14 26.11
C LEU A 250 -23.03 -1.91 25.02
N ASN A 251 -22.31 -2.49 24.09
CA ASN A 251 -22.82 -3.21 22.91
C ASN A 251 -23.58 -2.36 21.85
N GLN A 252 -23.74 -1.04 22.02
CA GLN A 252 -24.48 -0.18 21.09
C GLN A 252 -23.60 0.79 20.29
N TYR A 253 -22.29 0.61 20.29
CA TYR A 253 -21.32 1.45 19.59
C TYR A 253 -20.52 0.66 18.53
N ALA A 254 -19.86 1.37 17.64
CA ALA A 254 -18.78 0.88 16.78
C ALA A 254 -17.44 1.37 17.33
N VAL A 255 -16.37 0.63 17.08
CA VAL A 255 -14.99 1.14 17.25
C VAL A 255 -14.57 1.77 15.93
N GLU A 256 -14.11 3.00 15.99
CA GLU A 256 -13.81 3.87 14.83
C GLU A 256 -12.38 4.37 14.88
N HIS A 257 -11.74 4.45 13.70
CA HIS A 257 -10.42 5.05 13.55
C HIS A 257 -10.53 6.58 13.49
N PHE A 258 -9.91 7.30 14.42
CA PHE A 258 -9.87 8.76 14.39
C PHE A 258 -9.14 9.27 13.14
N VAL A 259 -7.90 8.80 12.91
CA VAL A 259 -7.21 8.93 11.62
C VAL A 259 -7.57 7.71 10.77
N PRO A 260 -8.06 7.86 9.53
CA PRO A 260 -8.59 6.75 8.74
C PRO A 260 -7.64 5.56 8.60
N PHE A 261 -8.17 4.33 8.70
CA PHE A 261 -7.40 3.10 8.50
C PHE A 261 -6.66 3.07 7.16
N ALA A 262 -7.29 3.55 6.09
CA ALA A 262 -6.68 3.63 4.76
C ALA A 262 -5.37 4.44 4.75
N PHE A 263 -5.23 5.41 5.67
CA PHE A 263 -3.98 6.16 5.81
C PHE A 263 -2.99 5.49 6.76
N VAL A 264 -3.40 5.08 7.96
CA VAL A 264 -2.47 4.56 8.98
C VAL A 264 -2.15 3.08 8.82
N SER A 265 -3.08 2.27 8.32
CA SER A 265 -2.98 0.81 8.09
C SER A 265 -2.70 -0.02 9.35
N HIS A 266 -3.05 0.49 10.52
CA HIS A 266 -2.91 -0.19 11.81
C HIS A 266 -4.13 0.06 12.71
N ASP A 267 -4.32 -0.83 13.70
CA ASP A 267 -5.42 -0.81 14.67
C ASP A 267 -4.93 -0.46 16.09
N LEU A 268 -3.94 0.47 16.20
CA LEU A 268 -3.41 0.90 17.49
C LEU A 268 -4.50 1.61 18.31
N ILE A 269 -4.60 1.26 19.58
CA ILE A 269 -5.73 1.67 20.44
C ILE A 269 -5.85 3.19 20.60
N TRP A 270 -4.73 3.90 20.56
CA TRP A 270 -4.76 5.37 20.62
C TRP A 270 -5.47 6.03 19.45
N ASN A 271 -5.57 5.34 18.31
CA ASN A 271 -6.29 5.84 17.12
C ASN A 271 -7.75 5.38 17.08
N LEU A 272 -8.19 4.58 18.03
CA LEU A 272 -9.52 3.96 18.04
C LEU A 272 -10.38 4.57 19.13
N ILE A 273 -11.63 4.90 18.81
CA ILE A 273 -12.61 5.47 19.74
C ILE A 273 -13.99 4.83 19.56
N PRO A 274 -14.84 4.83 20.59
CA PRO A 274 -16.25 4.51 20.43
C PRO A 274 -16.96 5.58 19.60
N ALA A 275 -17.81 5.15 18.66
CA ALA A 275 -18.57 6.02 17.80
C ALA A 275 -19.98 5.49 17.53
N ASP A 276 -20.88 6.38 17.16
CA ASP A 276 -22.22 6.00 16.65
C ASP A 276 -22.07 5.13 15.39
N LYS A 277 -22.82 4.01 15.33
CA LYS A 277 -22.71 3.03 14.23
C LYS A 277 -23.07 3.61 12.87
N ARG A 278 -24.08 4.47 12.81
CA ARG A 278 -24.55 5.09 11.55
C ARG A 278 -23.54 6.13 11.08
N PHE A 279 -23.05 6.92 12.03
CA PHE A 279 -22.02 7.90 11.73
C PHE A 279 -20.72 7.23 11.25
N ASN A 280 -20.26 6.18 11.93
CA ASN A 280 -19.06 5.42 11.53
C ASN A 280 -19.14 4.97 10.06
N SER A 281 -20.31 4.44 9.65
CA SER A 281 -20.51 4.03 8.25
C SER A 281 -20.45 5.21 7.27
N SER A 282 -20.93 6.39 7.66
CA SER A 282 -20.93 7.58 6.81
C SER A 282 -19.60 8.32 6.77
N LYS A 283 -18.81 8.26 7.85
CA LYS A 283 -17.47 8.87 7.92
C LYS A 283 -16.51 8.21 6.95
N SER A 284 -16.54 6.87 6.83
CA SER A 284 -15.64 6.13 5.96
C SER A 284 -14.17 6.56 6.16
N ASP A 285 -13.47 6.92 5.09
CA ASP A 285 -12.06 7.34 5.13
C ASP A 285 -11.86 8.87 5.24
N LYS A 286 -12.88 9.60 5.70
CA LYS A 286 -12.79 11.05 5.87
C LYS A 286 -12.03 11.43 7.14
N LEU A 287 -11.26 12.51 7.03
CA LEU A 287 -10.45 13.06 8.12
C LEU A 287 -11.32 13.84 9.12
N PRO A 288 -11.07 13.71 10.42
CA PRO A 288 -11.68 14.57 11.43
C PRO A 288 -11.14 16.00 11.31
N ILE A 289 -11.93 16.97 11.74
CA ILE A 289 -11.51 18.37 11.82
C ILE A 289 -10.90 18.61 13.20
N MET A 290 -9.57 18.83 13.25
CA MET A 290 -8.82 18.89 14.50
C MET A 290 -9.37 19.88 15.52
N HIS A 291 -9.65 21.12 15.14
CA HIS A 291 -10.14 22.13 16.07
C HIS A 291 -11.56 21.84 16.63
N LYS A 292 -12.33 20.93 16.02
CA LYS A 292 -13.64 20.52 16.51
C LYS A 292 -13.59 19.23 17.33
N HIS A 293 -12.80 18.24 16.88
CA HIS A 293 -12.94 16.90 17.40
C HIS A 293 -11.77 16.46 18.30
N PHE A 294 -10.63 17.18 18.25
CA PHE A 294 -9.44 16.72 18.96
C PHE A 294 -9.61 16.76 20.47
N ASP A 295 -10.23 17.79 21.03
CA ASP A 295 -10.36 17.93 22.47
C ASP A 295 -11.25 16.82 23.05
N ALA A 296 -12.40 16.57 22.43
CA ALA A 296 -13.28 15.46 22.81
C ALA A 296 -12.63 14.09 22.59
N TYR A 297 -11.87 13.92 21.48
CA TYR A 297 -11.08 12.72 21.25
C TYR A 297 -10.06 12.49 22.37
N PHE A 298 -9.30 13.52 22.73
CA PHE A 298 -8.30 13.41 23.79
C PHE A 298 -8.95 13.06 25.14
N GLU A 299 -10.06 13.66 25.50
CA GLU A 299 -10.79 13.36 26.74
C GLU A 299 -11.22 11.89 26.81
N VAL A 300 -11.78 11.34 25.73
CA VAL A 300 -12.17 9.93 25.66
C VAL A 300 -10.95 9.03 25.80
N GLN A 301 -9.84 9.35 25.13
CA GLN A 301 -8.62 8.56 25.20
C GLN A 301 -7.95 8.65 26.60
N GLU A 302 -7.91 9.84 27.22
CA GLU A 302 -7.36 10.03 28.54
C GLU A 302 -8.09 9.19 29.60
N VAL A 303 -9.42 9.28 29.61
CA VAL A 303 -10.26 8.48 30.52
C VAL A 303 -10.05 6.99 30.30
N ALA A 304 -10.08 6.56 29.04
CA ALA A 304 -9.95 5.14 28.69
C ALA A 304 -8.59 4.57 29.11
N MET A 305 -7.52 5.28 28.78
CA MET A 305 -6.15 4.88 29.06
C MET A 305 -5.91 4.77 30.59
N LYS A 306 -6.33 5.77 31.38
CA LYS A 306 -6.22 5.74 32.83
C LYS A 306 -7.04 4.61 33.45
N THR A 307 -8.30 4.45 33.01
CA THR A 307 -9.17 3.38 33.50
C THR A 307 -8.55 2.00 33.29
N ILE A 308 -8.02 1.72 32.09
CA ILE A 308 -7.41 0.42 31.81
C ILE A 308 -6.08 0.26 32.56
N PHE A 309 -5.29 1.32 32.70
CA PHE A 309 -4.04 1.27 33.47
C PHE A 309 -4.29 0.93 34.94
N ASP A 310 -5.33 1.52 35.54
CA ASP A 310 -5.70 1.26 36.94
C ASP A 310 -6.29 -0.14 37.15
N LEU A 311 -7.16 -0.59 36.25
CA LEU A 311 -7.87 -1.88 36.37
C LEU A 311 -7.04 -3.09 35.91
N SER A 312 -6.22 -2.91 34.89
CA SER A 312 -5.46 -3.98 34.24
C SER A 312 -4.15 -3.45 33.64
N PRO A 313 -3.16 -3.09 34.47
CA PRO A 313 -1.89 -2.49 33.99
C PRO A 313 -1.09 -3.42 33.06
N SER A 314 -1.38 -4.72 33.10
CA SER A 314 -0.78 -5.71 32.17
C SER A 314 -1.50 -5.85 30.83
N ASN A 315 -2.54 -5.05 30.58
CA ASN A 315 -3.27 -5.10 29.30
C ASN A 315 -2.33 -4.72 28.15
N LYS A 316 -2.18 -5.65 27.20
CA LYS A 316 -1.23 -5.50 26.09
C LYS A 316 -1.56 -4.31 25.16
N LEU A 317 -2.83 -3.89 25.08
CA LEU A 317 -3.24 -2.74 24.27
C LEU A 317 -2.72 -1.41 24.82
N LEU A 318 -2.34 -1.34 26.11
CA LEU A 318 -1.67 -0.16 26.66
C LEU A 318 -0.31 0.11 25.99
N GLN A 319 0.36 -0.93 25.47
CA GLN A 319 1.64 -0.77 24.77
C GLN A 319 1.53 0.09 23.51
N ASP A 320 0.35 0.17 22.92
CA ASP A 320 0.10 1.00 21.72
C ASP A 320 0.34 2.50 22.00
N TYR A 321 0.14 2.92 23.26
CA TYR A 321 0.41 4.31 23.67
C TYR A 321 1.90 4.65 23.77
N LEU A 322 2.81 3.66 23.76
CA LEU A 322 4.26 3.91 23.74
C LEU A 322 4.74 4.59 22.45
N THR A 323 3.91 4.68 21.44
CA THR A 323 4.17 5.52 20.25
C THR A 323 4.00 7.02 20.54
N ILE A 324 3.30 7.38 21.64
CA ILE A 324 2.99 8.76 22.06
C ILE A 324 3.71 9.10 23.36
N LEU A 325 3.80 8.12 24.27
CA LEU A 325 4.36 8.26 25.61
C LEU A 325 5.74 7.61 25.70
N PRO A 326 6.67 8.16 26.48
CA PRO A 326 7.99 7.56 26.68
C PRO A 326 7.91 6.23 27.44
N ASP A 327 6.95 6.10 28.36
CA ASP A 327 6.60 4.90 29.12
C ASP A 327 5.16 5.03 29.67
N LEU A 328 4.60 3.93 30.18
CA LEU A 328 3.23 3.94 30.72
C LEU A 328 3.10 4.67 32.07
N ASN A 329 4.18 4.80 32.86
CA ASN A 329 4.15 5.56 34.12
C ASN A 329 3.98 7.06 33.88
N ALA A 330 4.27 7.53 32.66
CA ALA A 330 4.00 8.88 32.21
C ALA A 330 2.53 9.29 32.38
N LEU A 331 1.59 8.32 32.41
CA LEU A 331 0.17 8.55 32.69
C LEU A 331 -0.09 9.21 34.03
N ASN A 332 0.70 8.85 35.04
CA ASN A 332 0.58 9.39 36.40
C ASN A 332 1.54 10.56 36.68
N SER A 333 2.60 10.70 35.90
CA SER A 333 3.64 11.70 36.11
C SER A 333 3.49 12.98 35.29
N LEU A 334 2.91 12.88 34.09
CA LEU A 334 2.67 14.03 33.23
C LEU A 334 1.41 14.78 33.63
N ASN A 335 1.48 16.12 33.63
CA ASN A 335 0.27 16.91 33.72
C ASN A 335 -0.58 16.77 32.44
N ARG A 336 -1.88 17.07 32.58
CA ARG A 336 -2.87 16.90 31.53
C ARG A 336 -2.53 17.66 30.24
N GLU A 337 -2.03 18.87 30.35
CA GLU A 337 -1.70 19.71 29.19
C GLU A 337 -0.50 19.17 28.43
N THR A 338 0.52 18.67 29.12
CA THR A 338 1.67 18.00 28.48
C THR A 338 1.23 16.72 27.78
N LEU A 339 0.37 15.92 28.41
CA LEU A 339 -0.18 14.72 27.82
C LEU A 339 -0.98 15.06 26.54
N LYS A 340 -1.87 16.05 26.61
CA LYS A 340 -2.67 16.53 25.48
C LYS A 340 -1.80 17.03 24.32
N THR A 341 -0.72 17.73 24.64
CA THR A 341 0.25 18.21 23.65
C THR A 341 0.91 17.05 22.92
N ARG A 342 1.37 16.01 23.63
CA ARG A 342 1.96 14.82 23.01
C ARG A 342 1.01 14.11 22.06
N PHE A 343 -0.26 13.96 22.44
CA PHE A 343 -1.28 13.42 21.55
C PHE A 343 -1.46 14.28 20.29
N ARG A 344 -1.50 15.60 20.45
CA ARG A 344 -1.63 16.53 19.32
C ARG A 344 -0.43 16.48 18.38
N GLU A 345 0.78 16.45 18.91
CA GLU A 345 2.03 16.34 18.14
C GLU A 345 2.15 15.04 17.37
N ASN A 346 1.53 13.96 17.83
CA ASN A 346 1.48 12.69 17.12
C ASN A 346 0.42 12.71 16.02
N ILE A 347 -0.78 13.19 16.30
CA ILE A 347 -1.96 13.05 15.43
C ILE A 347 -2.04 14.12 14.35
N GLN A 348 -1.74 15.39 14.69
CA GLN A 348 -1.85 16.50 13.74
C GLN A 348 -1.00 16.30 12.48
N PRO A 349 0.27 15.83 12.55
CA PRO A 349 1.05 15.52 11.35
C PRO A 349 0.40 14.44 10.49
N LEU A 350 -0.13 13.37 11.09
CA LEU A 350 -0.80 12.30 10.35
C LEU A 350 -1.99 12.80 9.54
N ILE A 351 -2.84 13.64 10.16
CA ILE A 351 -4.00 14.25 9.47
C ILE A 351 -3.55 15.19 8.35
N THR A 352 -2.51 16.00 8.61
CA THR A 352 -1.98 16.92 7.58
C THR A 352 -1.42 16.17 6.38
N ILE A 353 -0.65 15.10 6.62
CA ILE A 353 -0.07 14.27 5.56
C ILE A 353 -1.17 13.53 4.80
N ALA A 354 -2.16 12.99 5.50
CA ALA A 354 -3.30 12.33 4.87
C ALA A 354 -4.08 13.29 3.96
N ALA A 355 -4.34 14.52 4.40
CA ALA A 355 -4.97 15.55 3.59
C ALA A 355 -4.15 15.88 2.33
N ASN A 356 -2.83 16.01 2.47
CA ASN A 356 -1.92 16.24 1.34
C ASN A 356 -1.92 15.07 0.35
N ASN A 357 -2.20 13.85 0.81
CA ASN A 357 -2.33 12.66 -0.03
C ASN A 357 -3.73 12.52 -0.65
N GLY A 358 -4.64 13.47 -0.40
CA GLY A 358 -5.97 13.52 -1.05
C GLY A 358 -7.09 12.88 -0.23
N PHE A 359 -6.88 12.59 1.06
CA PHE A 359 -7.99 12.27 1.96
C PHE A 359 -8.82 13.51 2.25
N GLU A 360 -10.13 13.40 2.11
CA GLU A 360 -11.06 14.52 2.30
C GLU A 360 -11.42 14.69 3.79
N TYR A 361 -11.61 15.93 4.21
CA TYR A 361 -12.21 16.21 5.52
C TYR A 361 -13.71 15.90 5.52
N MET A 362 -14.22 15.56 6.69
CA MET A 362 -15.68 15.48 6.91
C MET A 362 -16.34 16.81 6.54
N LYS A 363 -17.45 16.72 5.86
CA LYS A 363 -18.36 17.88 5.62
C LYS A 363 -19.36 17.95 6.78
N PHE A 364 -19.68 19.14 7.20
CA PHE A 364 -20.72 19.40 8.22
C PHE A 364 -22.07 19.48 7.59
#